data_d333d76b4db2d037425716a5fe03e8f5
#
_entry.id   d333d76b4db2d037425716a5fe03e8f5
#
_cell.length_a   1.000
_cell.length_b   1.000
_cell.length_c   1.000
_cell.angle_alpha   90.00
_cell.angle_beta   90.00
_cell.angle_gamma   90.00
#
_symmetry.space_group_name_H-M   'P 1'
#
loop_
_entity.id
_entity.type
_entity.pdbx_description
1 polymer ?
#
loop_
_entity_poly.entity_id
_entity_poly.type
_entity_poly.pdbx_seq_one_letter_code
_entity_poly.pdbx_strand_id
1 'polypeptide(L)' 'MSKEFRFFIYLLERYAEHLGVSADVVYHRLLQKNLVDYAIGMYEFYHVEAIENAFADLDRRLSV' A
#
# COMPACT_ATOMS: atom_id res chain seq x y z
N MET A 1 9.17 -7.59 -14.27
CA MET A 1 8.65 -7.06 -12.99
C MET A 1 7.91 -8.18 -12.27
N SER A 2 8.19 -8.36 -10.98
CA SER A 2 7.56 -9.41 -10.19
C SER A 2 6.07 -9.11 -9.97
N LYS A 3 5.29 -10.16 -9.65
CA LYS A 3 3.87 -9.99 -9.34
C LYS A 3 3.70 -9.18 -8.06
N GLU A 4 4.61 -9.35 -7.11
CA GLU A 4 4.58 -8.61 -5.84
C GLU A 4 4.75 -7.12 -6.09
N PHE A 5 5.68 -6.75 -6.95
CA PHE A 5 5.93 -5.34 -7.23
C PHE A 5 4.80 -4.72 -8.06
N ARG A 6 4.25 -5.47 -9.02
CA ARG A 6 3.10 -4.99 -9.79
C ARG A 6 1.90 -4.75 -8.89
N PHE A 7 1.67 -5.66 -7.95
CA PHE A 7 0.58 -5.48 -6.98
C PHE A 7 0.83 -4.26 -6.10
N PHE A 8 2.10 -4.05 -5.70
CA PHE A 8 2.45 -2.89 -4.88
C PHE A 8 2.11 -1.57 -5.60
N ILE A 9 2.43 -1.48 -6.90
CA ILE A 9 2.08 -0.28 -7.68
C ILE A 9 0.57 -0.09 -7.72
N TYR A 10 -0.18 -1.17 -7.96
CA TYR A 10 -1.64 -1.14 -7.96
C TYR A 10 -2.16 -0.67 -6.60
N LEU A 11 -1.60 -1.20 -5.52
CA LEU A 11 -1.99 -0.83 -4.16
C LEU A 11 -1.74 0.66 -3.90
N LEU A 12 -0.59 1.18 -4.32
CA LEU A 12 -0.28 2.61 -4.16
C LEU A 12 -1.35 3.47 -4.80
N GLU A 13 -1.73 3.13 -6.03
CA GLU A 13 -2.73 3.90 -6.76
C GLU A 13 -4.11 3.81 -6.13
N ARG A 14 -4.52 2.62 -5.73
CA ARG A 14 -5.82 2.42 -5.10
C ARG A 14 -5.89 3.11 -3.74
N TYR A 15 -4.85 2.98 -2.95
CA TYR A 15 -4.82 3.59 -1.63
C TYR A 15 -4.78 5.12 -1.73
N ALA A 16 -4.05 5.65 -2.72
CA ALA A 16 -4.01 7.08 -2.97
C ALA A 16 -5.41 7.62 -3.31
N GLU A 17 -6.15 6.91 -4.15
CA GLU A 17 -7.55 7.27 -4.44
C GLU A 17 -8.40 7.27 -3.18
N HIS A 18 -8.21 6.26 -2.34
CA HIS A 18 -8.94 6.13 -1.08
C HIS A 18 -8.68 7.33 -0.16
N LEU A 19 -7.44 7.79 -0.11
CA LEU A 19 -7.05 8.93 0.73
C LEU A 19 -7.28 10.29 0.07
N GLY A 20 -7.55 10.33 -1.24
CA GLY A 20 -7.70 11.59 -1.96
C GLY A 20 -6.38 12.30 -2.20
N VAL A 21 -5.28 11.55 -2.36
CA VAL A 21 -3.94 12.10 -2.62
C VAL A 21 -3.33 11.40 -3.83
N SER A 22 -2.13 11.83 -4.26
CA SER A 22 -1.43 11.15 -5.36
C SER A 22 -0.67 9.93 -4.83
N ALA A 23 -0.35 9.00 -5.75
CA ALA A 23 0.44 7.82 -5.41
C ALA A 23 1.83 8.20 -4.88
N ASP A 24 2.41 9.29 -5.38
CA ASP A 24 3.70 9.80 -4.89
C ASP A 24 3.65 10.12 -3.40
N VAL A 25 2.56 10.73 -2.96
CA VAL A 25 2.39 11.09 -1.54
C VAL A 25 2.36 9.82 -0.70
N VAL A 26 1.62 8.80 -1.15
CA VAL A 26 1.55 7.52 -0.43
C VAL A 26 2.93 6.89 -0.36
N TYR A 27 3.64 6.84 -1.48
CA TYR A 27 4.97 6.22 -1.53
C TYR A 27 5.92 6.91 -0.55
N HIS A 28 5.93 8.24 -0.52
CA HIS A 28 6.81 8.99 0.39
C HIS A 28 6.45 8.75 1.85
N ARG A 29 5.17 8.62 2.18
CA ARG A 29 4.75 8.30 3.55
C ARG A 29 5.24 6.92 3.96
N LEU A 30 5.16 5.95 3.05
CA LEU A 30 5.67 4.60 3.33
C LEU A 30 7.18 4.61 3.52
N LEU A 31 7.91 5.38 2.70
CA LEU A 31 9.35 5.53 2.85
C LEU A 31 9.71 6.10 4.22
N GLN A 32 9.02 7.15 4.64
CA GLN A 32 9.29 7.81 5.91
C GLN A 32 9.09 6.88 7.11
N LYS A 33 8.17 5.93 6.97
CA LYS A 33 7.85 4.97 8.03
C LYS A 33 8.59 3.64 7.86
N ASN A 34 9.46 3.52 6.86
CA ASN A 34 10.18 2.28 6.54
C ASN A 34 9.20 1.13 6.24
N LEU A 35 8.13 1.41 5.52
CA LEU A 35 7.06 0.44 5.25
C LEU A 35 7.00 -0.02 3.80
N VAL A 36 7.92 0.44 2.92
CA VAL A 36 7.88 0.04 1.51
C VAL A 36 8.08 -1.47 1.38
N ASP A 37 9.15 -2.00 1.98
CA ASP A 37 9.43 -3.45 1.91
C ASP A 37 8.33 -4.25 2.58
N TYR A 38 7.80 -3.75 3.68
CA TYR A 38 6.67 -4.37 4.36
C TYR A 38 5.47 -4.51 3.41
N ALA A 39 5.11 -3.40 2.75
CA ALA A 39 3.93 -3.39 1.87
C ALA A 39 4.12 -4.33 0.66
N ILE A 40 5.33 -4.37 0.08
CA ILE A 40 5.63 -5.29 -1.00
C ILE A 40 5.52 -6.73 -0.51
N GLY A 41 6.05 -7.01 0.68
CA GLY A 41 6.05 -8.35 1.27
C GLY A 41 4.67 -8.84 1.69
N MET A 42 3.70 -7.93 1.80
CA MET A 42 2.32 -8.31 2.18
C MET A 42 1.49 -8.83 1.02
N TYR A 43 2.10 -9.01 -0.16
CA TYR A 43 1.39 -9.50 -1.35
C TYR A 43 0.54 -10.74 -1.06
N GLU A 44 1.11 -11.74 -0.39
CA GLU A 44 0.43 -13.01 -0.12
C GLU A 44 -0.87 -12.80 0.68
N PHE A 45 -0.88 -11.79 1.54
CA PHE A 45 -2.05 -11.51 2.38
C PHE A 45 -3.01 -10.55 1.71
N TYR A 46 -2.50 -9.47 1.13
CA TYR A 46 -3.35 -8.41 0.59
C TYR A 46 -4.09 -8.82 -0.68
N HIS A 47 -3.45 -9.65 -1.54
CA HIS A 47 -4.03 -9.91 -2.86
C HIS A 47 -5.17 -10.92 -2.84
N VAL A 48 -5.34 -11.68 -1.76
CA VAL A 48 -6.37 -12.72 -1.64
C VAL A 48 -7.63 -12.22 -0.93
N GLU A 49 -7.61 -10.99 -0.42
CA GLU A 49 -8.74 -10.42 0.31
C GLU A 49 -9.24 -9.17 -0.40
N ALA A 50 -10.34 -8.59 0.11
CA ALA A 50 -10.80 -7.29 -0.38
C ALA A 50 -9.72 -6.24 -0.10
N ILE A 51 -9.48 -5.36 -1.07
CA ILE A 51 -8.39 -4.37 -0.95
C ILE A 51 -8.61 -3.41 0.22
N GLU A 52 -9.85 -3.26 0.66
CA GLU A 52 -10.17 -2.43 1.84
C GLU A 52 -9.47 -2.94 3.10
N ASN A 53 -9.18 -4.23 3.17
CA ASN A 53 -8.43 -4.78 4.30
C ASN A 53 -6.99 -4.29 4.29
N ALA A 54 -6.38 -4.17 3.10
CA ALA A 54 -5.05 -3.58 2.98
C ALA A 54 -5.08 -2.10 3.38
N PHE A 55 -6.12 -1.37 2.98
CA PHE A 55 -6.27 0.03 3.35
C PHE A 55 -6.33 0.18 4.87
N ALA A 56 -7.11 -0.66 5.54
CA ALA A 56 -7.24 -0.60 6.99
C ALA A 56 -5.90 -0.86 7.68
N ASP A 57 -5.13 -1.83 7.17
CA ASP A 57 -3.81 -2.12 7.72
C ASP A 57 -2.85 -0.93 7.53
N LEU A 58 -2.83 -0.35 6.33
CA LEU A 58 -1.98 0.80 6.05
C LEU A 58 -2.41 2.03 6.86
N ASP A 59 -3.72 2.24 7.05
CA ASP A 59 -4.22 3.32 7.88
C ASP A 59 -3.65 3.23 9.30
N ARG A 60 -3.67 2.04 9.88
CA ARG A 60 -3.13 1.84 11.22
C ARG A 60 -1.63 2.13 11.28
N ARG A 61 -0.89 1.63 10.29
CA ARG A 61 0.58 1.76 10.29
C ARG A 61 1.04 3.16 9.99
N LEU A 62 0.28 3.90 9.17
CA LEU A 62 0.60 5.28 8.82
C LEU A 62 -0.06 6.29 9.74
N SER A 63 -0.86 5.85 10.71
CA SER A 63 -1.58 6.70 11.65
C SER A 63 -2.53 7.67 10.94
N VAL A 64 -3.23 7.15 9.96
CA VAL A 64 -4.21 7.94 9.19
C VAL A 64 -5.59 7.81 9.81
#